data_ef86c574d48f88611bdf7555186dbd66
#
_entry.id   ef86c574d48f88611bdf7555186dbd66
#
_cell.length_a   1.000
_cell.length_b   1.000
_cell.length_c   1.000
_cell.angle_alpha   90.00
_cell.angle_beta   90.00
_cell.angle_gamma   90.00
#
_symmetry.space_group_name_H-M   'P 1'
#
loop_
_entity.id
_entity.type
_entity.pdbx_description
1 polymer ?
#
loop_
_entity_poly.entity_id
_entity_poly.type
_entity_poly.pdbx_seq_one_letter_code
_entity_poly.pdbx_strand_id
1 'polypeptide(L)'
;MFDEPREVGALGDLYANVWQVAYVTRDLDEGMALLRKRFGIESTEVPTDGATFLVGEEPADWDVRISMGARGGLIVELIEPIGGEVDFYRRFLPKDGAAGLGFHHLATHMALGDDAWDALGHVLAASGLSVEYTVLIPDRVRAGYVDTTAELGHYLEICQLQPADIEFFTGLVEAGA
;
A
#
# COMPACT_ATOMS: atom_id res chain seq x y z
N MET A 1 4.64 15.64 6.62
CA MET A 1 4.49 14.49 5.71
C MET A 1 3.04 14.09 5.57
N PHE A 2 2.34 13.86 6.64
CA PHE A 2 0.90 13.66 6.58
C PHE A 2 0.22 15.02 6.78
N ASP A 3 -0.22 15.64 5.68
CA ASP A 3 -1.17 16.73 5.75
C ASP A 3 -2.47 16.23 6.41
N GLU A 4 -3.34 17.13 6.84
CA GLU A 4 -4.63 16.71 7.38
C GLU A 4 -5.36 15.84 6.35
N PRO A 5 -5.86 14.66 6.78
CA PRO A 5 -6.53 13.74 5.88
C PRO A 5 -7.78 14.44 5.30
N ARG A 6 -7.95 14.34 3.97
CA ARG A 6 -9.02 15.00 3.24
C ARG A 6 -10.11 14.02 2.82
N GLU A 7 -11.30 14.53 2.68
CA GLU A 7 -12.34 13.82 1.94
C GLU A 7 -11.97 13.76 0.47
N VAL A 8 -12.25 12.61 -0.15
CA VAL A 8 -12.02 12.38 -1.58
C VAL A 8 -13.27 12.85 -2.33
N GLY A 9 -13.20 14.02 -2.94
CA GLY A 9 -14.30 14.57 -3.75
C GLY A 9 -14.19 14.26 -5.25
N ALA A 10 -12.99 13.93 -5.72
CA ALA A 10 -12.70 13.56 -7.11
C ALA A 10 -11.48 12.62 -7.18
N LEU A 11 -11.35 11.84 -8.27
CA LEU A 11 -10.20 10.94 -8.44
C LEU A 11 -8.84 11.63 -8.34
N GLY A 12 -8.75 12.89 -8.77
CA GLY A 12 -7.52 13.68 -8.66
C GLY A 12 -7.05 13.90 -7.22
N ASP A 13 -7.97 13.86 -6.26
CA ASP A 13 -7.64 14.04 -4.84
C ASP A 13 -6.82 12.88 -4.29
N LEU A 14 -6.91 11.68 -4.92
CA LEU A 14 -6.13 10.51 -4.56
C LEU A 14 -4.62 10.72 -4.70
N TYR A 15 -4.19 11.68 -5.51
CA TYR A 15 -2.78 12.02 -5.68
C TYR A 15 -2.28 13.12 -4.73
N ALA A 16 -3.19 13.83 -4.06
CA ALA A 16 -2.82 14.98 -3.23
C ALA A 16 -2.03 14.58 -1.97
N ASN A 17 -2.23 13.36 -1.46
CA ASN A 17 -1.66 12.87 -0.21
C ASN A 17 -0.91 11.54 -0.41
N VAL A 18 -0.20 11.39 -1.54
CA VAL A 18 0.66 10.21 -1.76
C VAL A 18 1.82 10.26 -0.77
N TRP A 19 1.95 9.22 0.02
CA TRP A 19 2.96 9.12 1.08
C TRP A 19 3.82 7.86 0.98
N GLN A 20 3.41 6.88 0.15
CA GLN A 20 4.07 5.59 0.02
C GLN A 20 4.15 5.16 -1.45
N VAL A 21 5.23 4.47 -1.78
CA VAL A 21 5.41 3.69 -3.00
C VAL A 21 5.69 2.25 -2.62
N ALA A 22 5.01 1.31 -3.28
CA ALA A 22 5.18 -0.10 -3.00
C ALA A 22 5.69 -0.89 -4.19
N TYR A 23 6.56 -1.83 -3.88
CA TYR A 23 7.13 -2.77 -4.84
C TYR A 23 6.90 -4.20 -4.38
N VAL A 24 6.79 -5.11 -5.33
CA VAL A 24 6.78 -6.56 -5.09
C VAL A 24 8.13 -7.16 -5.41
N THR A 25 8.49 -8.19 -4.64
CA THR A 25 9.74 -8.95 -4.81
C THR A 25 9.47 -10.44 -4.67
N ARG A 26 10.37 -11.28 -5.18
CA ARG A 26 10.32 -12.73 -5.00
C ARG A 26 10.94 -13.19 -3.71
N ASP A 27 11.77 -12.35 -3.11
CA ASP A 27 12.49 -12.60 -1.86
C ASP A 27 12.64 -11.26 -1.14
N LEU A 28 12.06 -11.16 0.06
CA LEU A 28 12.04 -9.92 0.81
C LEU A 28 13.44 -9.51 1.27
N ASP A 29 14.26 -10.49 1.68
CA ASP A 29 15.60 -10.22 2.20
C ASP A 29 16.53 -9.71 1.08
N GLU A 30 16.43 -10.29 -0.12
CA GLU A 30 17.16 -9.80 -1.31
C GLU A 30 16.67 -8.40 -1.72
N GLY A 31 15.36 -8.15 -1.67
CA GLY A 31 14.75 -6.85 -1.96
C GLY A 31 15.23 -5.76 -0.98
N MET A 32 15.22 -6.04 0.30
CA MET A 32 15.75 -5.14 1.35
C MET A 32 17.24 -4.86 1.14
N ALA A 33 18.04 -5.90 0.84
CA ALA A 33 19.46 -5.74 0.56
C ALA A 33 19.72 -4.88 -0.68
N LEU A 34 18.89 -5.01 -1.71
CA LEU A 34 18.95 -4.20 -2.93
C LEU A 34 18.65 -2.72 -2.62
N LEU A 35 17.55 -2.43 -1.88
CA LEU A 35 17.19 -1.07 -1.48
C LEU A 35 18.31 -0.40 -0.68
N ARG A 36 18.86 -1.10 0.33
CA ARG A 36 19.98 -0.61 1.14
C ARG A 36 21.21 -0.32 0.28
N LYS A 37 21.63 -1.30 -0.54
CA LYS A 37 22.88 -1.21 -1.31
C LYS A 37 22.84 -0.16 -2.41
N ARG A 38 21.71 0.00 -3.08
CA ARG A 38 21.61 0.85 -4.28
C ARG A 38 21.06 2.24 -3.97
N PHE A 39 20.16 2.35 -3.01
CA PHE A 39 19.40 3.58 -2.75
C PHE A 39 19.61 4.13 -1.34
N GLY A 40 20.34 3.41 -0.47
CA GLY A 40 20.56 3.80 0.92
C GLY A 40 19.28 3.81 1.75
N ILE A 41 18.30 2.97 1.38
CA ILE A 41 17.04 2.84 2.10
C ILE A 41 17.14 1.64 3.02
N GLU A 42 17.20 1.90 4.33
CA GLU A 42 17.05 0.86 5.35
C GLU A 42 15.58 0.56 5.55
N SER A 43 15.22 -0.71 5.52
CA SER A 43 13.86 -1.16 5.76
C SER A 43 13.81 -2.27 6.79
N THR A 44 12.69 -2.41 7.46
CA THR A 44 12.46 -3.42 8.51
C THR A 44 11.18 -4.17 8.19
N GLU A 45 11.20 -5.49 8.37
CA GLU A 45 10.00 -6.32 8.24
C GLU A 45 8.98 -5.92 9.31
N VAL A 46 7.71 -5.79 8.89
CA VAL A 46 6.61 -5.42 9.75
C VAL A 46 5.64 -6.61 9.90
N PRO A 47 5.04 -6.82 11.10
CA PRO A 47 4.11 -7.92 11.31
C PRO A 47 2.82 -7.70 10.49
N THR A 48 2.32 -8.77 9.90
CA THR A 48 1.03 -8.83 9.19
C THR A 48 -0.02 -9.62 9.97
N ASP A 49 0.35 -10.11 11.16
CA ASP A 49 -0.53 -10.90 12.02
C ASP A 49 -1.80 -10.12 12.41
N GLY A 50 -2.94 -10.79 12.35
CA GLY A 50 -4.24 -10.20 12.70
C GLY A 50 -4.87 -9.34 11.63
N ALA A 51 -4.24 -9.18 10.47
CA ALA A 51 -4.88 -8.57 9.32
C ALA A 51 -5.97 -9.48 8.76
N THR A 52 -7.08 -8.88 8.33
CA THR A 52 -8.10 -9.53 7.52
C THR A 52 -7.98 -9.03 6.10
N PHE A 53 -7.94 -9.95 5.15
CA PHE A 53 -7.92 -9.64 3.73
C PHE A 53 -9.27 -9.97 3.09
N LEU A 54 -9.80 -9.06 2.29
CA LEU A 54 -11.06 -9.23 1.57
C LEU A 54 -10.81 -9.12 0.07
N VAL A 55 -11.47 -9.98 -0.70
CA VAL A 55 -11.65 -9.85 -2.15
C VAL A 55 -13.10 -9.41 -2.38
N GLY A 56 -13.27 -8.16 -2.81
CA GLY A 56 -14.57 -7.51 -2.71
C GLY A 56 -15.01 -7.41 -1.23
N GLU A 57 -16.08 -8.10 -0.87
CA GLU A 57 -16.60 -8.16 0.51
C GLU A 57 -16.32 -9.50 1.22
N GLU A 58 -15.72 -10.47 0.52
CA GLU A 58 -15.54 -11.83 1.03
C GLU A 58 -14.14 -12.02 1.63
N PRO A 59 -14.03 -12.57 2.84
CA PRO A 59 -12.73 -12.91 3.43
C PRO A 59 -11.96 -13.94 2.58
N ALA A 60 -10.67 -13.72 2.45
CA ALA A 60 -9.78 -14.58 1.68
C ALA A 60 -8.46 -14.82 2.42
N ASP A 61 -7.80 -15.92 2.08
CA ASP A 61 -6.46 -16.20 2.58
C ASP A 61 -5.46 -15.21 1.97
N TRP A 62 -4.57 -14.69 2.81
CA TRP A 62 -3.57 -13.71 2.42
C TRP A 62 -2.29 -13.95 3.22
N ASP A 63 -1.27 -14.43 2.56
CA ASP A 63 0.03 -14.71 3.16
C ASP A 63 1.10 -13.93 2.41
N VAL A 64 1.66 -12.93 3.08
CA VAL A 64 2.69 -12.03 2.57
C VAL A 64 3.71 -11.71 3.66
N ARG A 65 4.93 -11.40 3.24
CA ARG A 65 5.89 -10.69 4.07
C ARG A 65 6.01 -9.26 3.57
N ILE A 66 6.07 -8.32 4.49
CA ILE A 66 6.13 -6.89 4.16
C ILE A 66 7.31 -6.26 4.92
N SER A 67 8.07 -5.41 4.25
CA SER A 67 9.01 -4.52 4.91
C SER A 67 8.75 -3.07 4.53
N MET A 68 9.04 -2.17 5.46
CA MET A 68 8.90 -0.73 5.28
C MET A 68 10.18 0.00 5.64
N GLY A 69 10.56 0.94 4.80
CA GLY A 69 11.64 1.88 5.02
C GLY A 69 11.24 3.26 4.54
N ALA A 70 12.11 4.25 4.70
CA ALA A 70 11.81 5.60 4.24
C ALA A 70 13.03 6.29 3.65
N ARG A 71 12.79 7.20 2.71
CA ARG A 71 13.80 8.11 2.18
C ARG A 71 13.16 9.37 1.61
N GLY A 72 13.71 10.52 2.00
CA GLY A 72 13.30 11.81 1.46
C GLY A 72 11.81 12.15 1.68
N GLY A 73 11.22 11.68 2.79
CA GLY A 73 9.81 11.92 3.10
C GLY A 73 8.83 10.93 2.46
N LEU A 74 9.33 9.90 1.76
CA LEU A 74 8.51 8.86 1.14
C LEU A 74 8.75 7.52 1.83
N ILE A 75 7.67 6.82 2.18
CA ILE A 75 7.74 5.42 2.60
C ILE A 75 7.93 4.53 1.38
N VAL A 76 8.84 3.57 1.50
CA VAL A 76 9.07 2.53 0.50
C VAL A 76 8.70 1.19 1.12
N GLU A 77 7.66 0.58 0.58
CA GLU A 77 7.19 -0.74 0.97
C GLU A 77 7.72 -1.80 0.01
N LEU A 78 8.12 -2.94 0.56
CA LEU A 78 8.36 -4.18 -0.20
C LEU A 78 7.38 -5.24 0.24
N ILE A 79 6.83 -5.97 -0.73
CA ILE A 79 5.88 -7.06 -0.51
C ILE A 79 6.41 -8.32 -1.19
N GLU A 80 6.54 -9.41 -0.42
CA GLU A 80 6.78 -10.75 -0.92
C GLU A 80 5.47 -11.56 -0.82
N PRO A 81 4.81 -11.87 -1.94
CA PRO A 81 3.61 -12.69 -1.96
C PRO A 81 3.94 -14.17 -1.78
N ILE A 82 3.53 -14.77 -0.66
CA ILE A 82 3.81 -16.17 -0.30
C ILE A 82 2.67 -17.07 -0.76
N GLY A 83 1.44 -16.82 -0.31
CA GLY A 83 0.30 -17.70 -0.53
C GLY A 83 -1.05 -17.01 -0.43
N GLY A 84 -2.11 -17.77 -0.74
CA GLY A 84 -3.48 -17.25 -0.76
C GLY A 84 -3.80 -16.45 -2.02
N GLU A 85 -4.76 -15.53 -1.90
CA GLU A 85 -5.27 -14.68 -2.99
C GLU A 85 -4.33 -13.49 -3.25
N VAL A 86 -3.08 -13.78 -3.65
CA VAL A 86 -2.02 -12.79 -3.85
C VAL A 86 -1.63 -12.59 -5.33
N ASP A 87 -2.43 -13.07 -6.26
CA ASP A 87 -2.12 -13.00 -7.70
C ASP A 87 -2.07 -11.56 -8.21
N PHE A 88 -2.80 -10.65 -7.58
CA PHE A 88 -2.73 -9.23 -7.91
C PHE A 88 -1.37 -8.60 -7.57
N TYR A 89 -0.61 -9.16 -6.62
CA TYR A 89 0.81 -8.83 -6.41
C TYR A 89 1.71 -9.57 -7.41
N ARG A 90 1.47 -10.90 -7.60
CA ARG A 90 2.35 -11.77 -8.40
C ARG A 90 2.49 -11.31 -9.84
N ARG A 91 1.46 -10.71 -10.43
CA ARG A 91 1.50 -10.20 -11.81
C ARG A 91 2.53 -9.09 -12.04
N PHE A 92 2.98 -8.42 -10.96
CA PHE A 92 4.00 -7.38 -11.00
C PHE A 92 5.40 -7.87 -10.65
N LEU A 93 5.55 -9.14 -10.28
CA LEU A 93 6.87 -9.69 -9.99
C LEU A 93 7.79 -9.55 -11.23
N PRO A 94 9.08 -9.24 -11.02
CA PRO A 94 10.05 -9.21 -12.11
C PRO A 94 10.03 -10.52 -12.90
N LYS A 95 10.11 -10.44 -14.23
CA LYS A 95 10.08 -11.61 -15.09
C LYS A 95 11.33 -12.47 -14.90
N ASP A 96 11.13 -13.81 -14.87
CA ASP A 96 12.13 -14.86 -15.07
C ASP A 96 13.48 -14.69 -14.34
N GLY A 97 13.47 -14.77 -13.02
CA GLY A 97 14.70 -14.89 -12.21
C GLY A 97 15.59 -13.64 -12.21
N ALA A 98 15.13 -12.54 -12.81
CA ALA A 98 15.80 -11.26 -12.67
C ALA A 98 15.67 -10.78 -11.22
N ALA A 99 16.79 -10.55 -10.54
CA ALA A 99 16.82 -9.81 -9.30
C ALA A 99 16.25 -8.41 -9.56
N GLY A 100 15.23 -8.01 -8.81
CA GLY A 100 14.62 -6.72 -9.03
C GLY A 100 13.31 -6.55 -8.26
N LEU A 101 12.74 -5.37 -8.40
CA LEU A 101 11.50 -4.97 -7.77
C LEU A 101 10.49 -4.63 -8.85
N GLY A 102 9.26 -5.13 -8.73
CA GLY A 102 8.14 -4.75 -9.58
C GLY A 102 7.33 -3.64 -8.93
N PHE A 103 7.10 -2.53 -9.62
CA PHE A 103 6.26 -1.46 -9.08
C PHE A 103 4.80 -1.94 -9.01
N HIS A 104 4.16 -1.79 -7.83
CA HIS A 104 2.82 -2.30 -7.60
C HIS A 104 1.79 -1.19 -7.38
N HIS A 105 2.01 -0.29 -6.42
CA HIS A 105 1.05 0.76 -6.10
C HIS A 105 1.68 2.03 -5.55
N LEU A 106 0.90 3.09 -5.61
CA LEU A 106 1.05 4.29 -4.79
C LEU A 106 -0.02 4.25 -3.71
N ALA A 107 0.36 4.58 -2.47
CA ALA A 107 -0.61 4.73 -1.39
C ALA A 107 -0.88 6.20 -1.07
N THR A 108 -2.16 6.50 -0.86
CA THR A 108 -2.64 7.79 -0.38
C THR A 108 -3.41 7.59 0.91
N HIS A 109 -3.53 8.63 1.74
CA HIS A 109 -4.37 8.55 2.93
C HIS A 109 -5.55 9.51 2.83
N MET A 110 -6.66 9.12 3.47
CA MET A 110 -7.91 9.85 3.48
C MET A 110 -8.46 10.00 4.92
N ALA A 111 -9.50 10.80 5.07
CA ALA A 111 -10.21 10.97 6.32
C ALA A 111 -10.73 9.64 6.88
N LEU A 112 -10.74 9.52 8.21
CA LEU A 112 -11.26 8.37 8.92
C LEU A 112 -12.79 8.34 8.91
N GLY A 113 -13.34 7.15 9.10
CA GLY A 113 -14.77 6.89 9.29
C GLY A 113 -15.44 6.29 8.06
N ASP A 114 -16.58 5.63 8.33
CA ASP A 114 -17.35 4.94 7.29
C ASP A 114 -17.96 5.91 6.29
N ASP A 115 -18.44 7.07 6.72
CA ASP A 115 -19.00 8.10 5.82
C ASP A 115 -17.99 8.55 4.77
N ALA A 116 -16.70 8.72 5.16
CA ALA A 116 -15.64 9.08 4.23
C ALA A 116 -15.31 7.91 3.26
N TRP A 117 -15.35 6.67 3.75
CA TRP A 117 -15.16 5.48 2.93
C TRP A 117 -16.30 5.28 1.92
N ASP A 118 -17.55 5.50 2.34
CA ASP A 118 -18.71 5.43 1.47
C ASP A 118 -18.67 6.52 0.39
N ALA A 119 -18.27 7.75 0.76
CA ALA A 119 -18.06 8.83 -0.19
C ALA A 119 -17.00 8.49 -1.24
N LEU A 120 -15.88 7.86 -0.84
CA LEU A 120 -14.89 7.32 -1.77
C LEU A 120 -15.52 6.32 -2.74
N GLY A 121 -16.34 5.38 -2.24
CA GLY A 121 -17.05 4.40 -3.07
C GLY A 121 -17.90 5.06 -4.16
N HIS A 122 -18.60 6.15 -3.84
CA HIS A 122 -19.38 6.90 -4.82
C HIS A 122 -18.51 7.59 -5.90
N VAL A 123 -17.36 8.17 -5.50
CA VAL A 123 -16.42 8.80 -6.43
C VAL A 123 -15.82 7.77 -7.39
N LEU A 124 -15.42 6.60 -6.87
CA LEU A 124 -14.90 5.50 -7.68
C LEU A 124 -15.94 4.99 -8.66
N ALA A 125 -17.16 4.69 -8.17
CA ALA A 125 -18.24 4.16 -9.00
C ALA A 125 -18.64 5.12 -10.14
N ALA A 126 -18.65 6.44 -9.88
CA ALA A 126 -18.89 7.45 -10.92
C ALA A 126 -17.86 7.44 -12.05
N SER A 127 -16.69 6.86 -11.79
CA SER A 127 -15.58 6.69 -12.75
C SER A 127 -15.44 5.27 -13.27
N GLY A 128 -16.38 4.37 -12.94
CA GLY A 128 -16.34 2.97 -13.33
C GLY A 128 -15.29 2.13 -12.58
N LEU A 129 -14.81 2.62 -11.44
CA LEU A 129 -13.84 1.96 -10.58
C LEU A 129 -14.49 1.45 -9.29
N SER A 130 -13.82 0.54 -8.61
CA SER A 130 -14.20 0.04 -7.28
C SER A 130 -12.97 -0.33 -6.47
N VAL A 131 -13.13 -0.47 -5.16
CA VAL A 131 -12.15 -1.14 -4.31
C VAL A 131 -12.29 -2.64 -4.56
N GLU A 132 -11.23 -3.28 -5.06
CA GLU A 132 -11.24 -4.71 -5.37
C GLU A 132 -10.75 -5.57 -4.22
N TYR A 133 -9.76 -5.08 -3.49
CA TYR A 133 -9.14 -5.76 -2.36
C TYR A 133 -9.08 -4.82 -1.18
N THR A 134 -9.29 -5.36 0.02
CA THR A 134 -9.20 -4.58 1.26
C THR A 134 -8.37 -5.32 2.30
N VAL A 135 -7.45 -4.60 2.93
CA VAL A 135 -6.73 -5.05 4.12
C VAL A 135 -7.27 -4.31 5.33
N LEU A 136 -7.67 -5.06 6.34
CA LEU A 136 -8.16 -4.52 7.61
C LEU A 136 -7.25 -4.96 8.75
N ILE A 137 -6.66 -4.01 9.45
CA ILE A 137 -5.99 -4.24 10.73
C ILE A 137 -6.88 -3.56 11.78
N PRO A 138 -7.55 -4.33 12.68
CA PRO A 138 -8.49 -3.77 13.63
C PRO A 138 -7.90 -2.62 14.43
N ASP A 139 -8.67 -1.54 14.59
CA ASP A 139 -8.30 -0.32 15.32
C ASP A 139 -7.02 0.39 14.81
N ARG A 140 -6.56 0.06 13.60
CA ARG A 140 -5.34 0.60 13.02
C ARG A 140 -5.54 1.09 11.59
N VAL A 141 -5.65 0.17 10.64
CA VAL A 141 -5.60 0.46 9.21
C VAL A 141 -6.80 -0.14 8.49
N ARG A 142 -7.41 0.63 7.61
CA ARG A 142 -8.24 0.13 6.53
C ARG A 142 -7.61 0.59 5.22
N ALA A 143 -7.15 -0.34 4.41
CA ALA A 143 -6.51 -0.07 3.13
C ALA A 143 -7.28 -0.77 2.00
N GLY A 144 -7.59 -0.03 0.95
CA GLY A 144 -8.31 -0.54 -0.20
C GLY A 144 -7.54 -0.35 -1.49
N TYR A 145 -7.48 -1.37 -2.32
CA TYR A 145 -6.81 -1.36 -3.61
C TYR A 145 -7.80 -1.14 -4.74
N VAL A 146 -7.56 -0.12 -5.55
CA VAL A 146 -8.30 0.20 -6.77
C VAL A 146 -7.46 -0.20 -7.97
N ASP A 147 -8.00 -1.04 -8.85
CA ASP A 147 -7.29 -1.44 -10.07
C ASP A 147 -7.32 -0.30 -11.10
N THR A 148 -6.19 0.36 -11.26
CA THR A 148 -5.93 1.37 -12.29
C THR A 148 -4.87 0.89 -13.28
N THR A 149 -4.62 -0.42 -13.32
CA THR A 149 -3.52 -0.99 -14.11
C THR A 149 -3.69 -0.83 -15.61
N ALA A 150 -4.92 -0.76 -16.10
CA ALA A 150 -5.20 -0.54 -17.52
C ALA A 150 -4.79 0.86 -17.99
N GLU A 151 -4.99 1.88 -17.14
CA GLU A 151 -4.72 3.28 -17.47
C GLU A 151 -3.33 3.73 -16.99
N LEU A 152 -2.94 3.34 -15.77
CA LEU A 152 -1.75 3.86 -15.10
C LEU A 152 -0.63 2.83 -14.94
N GLY A 153 -0.91 1.55 -15.18
CA GLY A 153 0.06 0.48 -15.05
C GLY A 153 0.34 0.03 -13.62
N HIS A 154 -0.41 0.53 -12.64
CA HIS A 154 -0.27 0.19 -11.22
C HIS A 154 -1.61 0.29 -10.50
N TYR A 155 -1.70 -0.23 -9.27
CA TYR A 155 -2.81 0.02 -8.37
C TYR A 155 -2.70 1.39 -7.68
N LEU A 156 -3.83 1.89 -7.21
CA LEU A 156 -3.89 2.91 -6.15
C LEU A 156 -4.34 2.23 -4.87
N GLU A 157 -3.62 2.46 -3.78
CA GLU A 157 -4.01 2.07 -2.44
C GLU A 157 -4.51 3.30 -1.69
N ILE A 158 -5.65 3.17 -1.02
CA ILE A 158 -6.28 4.25 -0.27
C ILE A 158 -6.41 3.81 1.17
N CYS A 159 -5.75 4.54 2.08
CA CYS A 159 -5.62 4.16 3.48
C CYS A 159 -6.39 5.10 4.40
N GLN A 160 -7.13 4.53 5.34
CA GLN A 160 -7.53 5.19 6.58
C GLN A 160 -6.55 4.77 7.67
N LEU A 161 -5.75 5.70 8.17
CA LEU A 161 -4.70 5.47 9.17
C LEU A 161 -5.11 6.07 10.49
N GLN A 162 -5.03 5.30 11.57
CA GLN A 162 -5.23 5.85 12.91
C GLN A 162 -4.04 6.73 13.32
N PRO A 163 -4.21 7.64 14.31
CA PRO A 163 -3.13 8.54 14.73
C PRO A 163 -1.83 7.83 15.11
N ALA A 164 -1.92 6.65 15.74
CA ALA A 164 -0.75 5.85 16.11
C ALA A 164 0.02 5.33 14.89
N ASP A 165 -0.66 5.01 13.79
CA ASP A 165 -0.02 4.59 12.54
C ASP A 165 0.66 5.76 11.83
N ILE A 166 0.02 6.94 11.86
CA ILE A 166 0.63 8.18 11.36
C ILE A 166 1.90 8.52 12.13
N GLU A 167 1.90 8.36 13.47
CA GLU A 167 3.07 8.55 14.31
C GLU A 167 4.18 7.54 13.96
N PHE A 168 3.83 6.27 13.79
CA PHE A 168 4.76 5.21 13.38
C PHE A 168 5.45 5.54 12.05
N PHE A 169 4.68 5.88 11.02
CA PHE A 169 5.22 6.21 9.69
C PHE A 169 6.02 7.51 9.70
N THR A 170 5.63 8.50 10.51
CA THR A 170 6.40 9.73 10.70
C THR A 170 7.77 9.41 11.31
N GLY A 171 7.82 8.54 12.32
CA GLY A 171 9.07 8.07 12.91
C GLY A 171 9.99 7.36 11.91
N LEU A 172 9.44 6.55 11.00
CA LEU A 172 10.22 5.93 9.92
C LEU A 172 10.84 6.97 8.99
N VAL A 173 10.08 8.00 8.62
CA VAL A 173 10.59 9.07 7.75
C VAL A 173 11.69 9.88 8.42
N GLU A 174 11.55 10.20 9.70
CA GLU A 174 12.58 10.92 10.48
C GLU A 174 13.86 10.09 10.58
N ALA A 175 13.74 8.77 10.76
CA ALA A 175 14.89 7.87 10.81
C ALA A 175 15.57 7.68 9.44
N GLY A 176 14.83 7.82 8.33
CA GLY A 176 15.33 7.67 6.97
C GLY A 176 15.78 8.96 6.29
N ALA A 177 15.76 10.09 7.00
CA ALA A 177 16.10 11.42 6.50
C ALA A 177 17.61 11.64 6.19
#